data_10da99253e3c0ecf2d75cda2303c7e3d
#
_entry.id   10da99253e3c0ecf2d75cda2303c7e3d
#
_cell.length_a   1.000
_cell.length_b   1.000
_cell.length_c   1.000
_cell.angle_alpha   90.00
_cell.angle_beta   90.00
_cell.angle_gamma   90.00
#
_symmetry.space_group_name_H-M   'P 1'
#
loop_
_entity.id
_entity.type
_entity.pdbx_description
1 polymer ?
#
loop_
_entity_poly.entity_id
_entity_poly.type
_entity_poly.pdbx_seq_one_letter_code
_entity_poly.pdbx_strand_id
1 'polypeptide(L)'
;LVAYGWLSFSLQQFPYTRPWGEGLRRFLVEVVLDLGRGIVHAVPGLVVAGLILLLARAVVGLLARMFLRIETGHLTVGWLRPDAAAPTRRVASWVIWIFALAMAYPYLPGAETEAFKGMSVLVGLMLSLGASSFVAQVAAGLILTYSNTLRKGEYVRVGEHEGTVVEVGAFNTRIRTGLGEEVVLPNNIIANGATKNYSREVQGPGYIVDTVVTIGYDTPWRQVEAMLIEAARRTPGVLESPAPRVYQTALTDWYPEYRLVAQAIPAQPRPRAEVLSALHANIQDVFNENGVQIMSPHYVLDPHEAKLVPKAKWFTAPAKAPEAGPQA
;
A
#
# COMPACT_ATOMS: atom_id res chain seq x y z
N LEU A 1 32.08 49.75 -13.29
CA LEU A 1 32.76 49.96 -14.57
C LEU A 1 33.08 51.44 -14.84
N VAL A 2 32.08 52.35 -14.76
CA VAL A 2 32.26 53.80 -15.00
C VAL A 2 33.30 54.43 -14.04
N ALA A 3 33.16 54.20 -12.73
CA ALA A 3 34.09 54.69 -11.71
C ALA A 3 35.50 54.14 -11.90
N TYR A 4 35.64 52.90 -12.31
CA TYR A 4 36.91 52.23 -12.58
C TYR A 4 37.60 52.82 -13.87
N GLY A 5 36.77 53.03 -14.90
CA GLY A 5 37.24 53.70 -16.13
C GLY A 5 37.72 55.15 -15.86
N TRP A 6 36.96 55.89 -15.03
CA TRP A 6 37.33 57.23 -14.63
C TRP A 6 38.65 57.26 -13.81
N LEU A 7 38.77 56.31 -12.85
CA LEU A 7 40.03 56.20 -12.07
C LEU A 7 41.23 55.85 -12.94
N SER A 8 41.06 54.89 -13.87
CA SER A 8 42.11 54.55 -14.85
C SER A 8 42.55 55.76 -15.69
N PHE A 9 41.55 56.52 -16.18
CA PHE A 9 41.82 57.73 -16.95
C PHE A 9 42.56 58.82 -16.13
N SER A 10 42.11 59.07 -14.88
CA SER A 10 42.75 60.03 -13.98
C SER A 10 44.21 59.67 -13.66
N LEU A 11 44.49 58.38 -13.38
CA LEU A 11 45.81 57.88 -13.07
C LEU A 11 46.78 57.97 -14.29
N GLN A 12 46.28 57.93 -15.52
CA GLN A 12 47.09 58.09 -16.73
C GLN A 12 47.59 59.55 -16.99
N GLN A 13 46.94 60.53 -16.35
CA GLN A 13 47.32 61.95 -16.53
C GLN A 13 48.61 62.33 -15.80
N PHE A 14 49.06 61.52 -14.84
CA PHE A 14 50.26 61.86 -14.05
C PHE A 14 51.42 60.89 -14.37
N PRO A 15 52.64 61.36 -14.57
CA PRO A 15 53.79 60.54 -14.99
C PRO A 15 54.10 59.40 -14.04
N TYR A 16 53.94 59.58 -12.73
CA TYR A 16 54.23 58.59 -11.70
C TYR A 16 53.15 57.47 -11.58
N THR A 17 51.93 57.80 -11.87
CA THR A 17 50.80 56.83 -11.73
C THR A 17 50.35 56.22 -13.06
N ARG A 18 50.91 56.69 -14.15
CA ARG A 18 50.60 56.22 -15.51
C ARG A 18 50.71 54.69 -15.69
N PRO A 19 51.80 54.03 -15.21
CA PRO A 19 51.88 52.57 -15.33
C PRO A 19 50.70 51.83 -14.66
N TRP A 20 50.19 52.36 -13.54
CA TRP A 20 49.03 51.81 -12.83
C TRP A 20 47.74 52.05 -13.62
N GLY A 21 47.54 53.20 -14.16
CA GLY A 21 46.40 53.54 -15.01
C GLY A 21 46.37 52.71 -16.29
N GLU A 22 47.53 52.45 -16.92
CA GLU A 22 47.59 51.52 -18.06
C GLU A 22 47.33 50.08 -17.68
N GLY A 23 47.82 49.61 -16.52
CA GLY A 23 47.53 48.31 -15.97
C GLY A 23 46.05 48.13 -15.72
N LEU A 24 45.41 49.11 -15.08
CA LEU A 24 43.96 49.12 -14.77
C LEU A 24 43.13 49.11 -16.06
N ARG A 25 43.52 49.90 -17.07
CA ARG A 25 42.84 49.91 -18.36
C ARG A 25 42.96 48.57 -19.09
N ARG A 26 44.18 47.98 -19.12
CA ARG A 26 44.40 46.68 -19.74
C ARG A 26 43.55 45.61 -19.09
N PHE A 27 43.53 45.55 -17.77
CA PHE A 27 42.67 44.64 -17.01
C PHE A 27 41.16 44.81 -17.34
N LEU A 28 40.71 46.08 -17.42
CA LEU A 28 39.32 46.37 -17.75
C LEU A 28 38.95 45.92 -19.17
N VAL A 29 39.84 46.18 -20.13
CA VAL A 29 39.65 45.74 -21.51
C VAL A 29 39.67 44.21 -21.61
N GLU A 30 40.58 43.54 -20.93
CA GLU A 30 40.65 42.08 -20.87
C GLU A 30 39.36 41.52 -20.30
N VAL A 31 38.88 42.02 -19.16
CA VAL A 31 37.62 41.59 -18.55
C VAL A 31 36.43 41.78 -19.48
N VAL A 32 36.32 42.91 -20.17
CA VAL A 32 35.24 43.17 -21.12
C VAL A 32 35.33 42.26 -22.35
N LEU A 33 36.55 42.04 -22.86
CA LEU A 33 36.76 41.12 -23.98
C LEU A 33 36.46 39.67 -23.61
N ASP A 34 36.88 39.25 -22.41
CA ASP A 34 36.58 37.87 -21.92
C ASP A 34 35.11 37.65 -21.65
N LEU A 35 34.41 38.65 -21.09
CA LEU A 35 32.95 38.62 -20.98
C LEU A 35 32.28 38.53 -22.37
N GLY A 36 32.75 39.35 -23.33
CA GLY A 36 32.27 39.32 -24.71
C GLY A 36 32.48 37.95 -25.38
N ARG A 37 33.69 37.41 -25.24
CA ARG A 37 34.02 36.06 -25.75
C ARG A 37 33.16 34.97 -25.05
N GLY A 38 33.00 35.07 -23.72
CA GLY A 38 32.18 34.17 -22.96
C GLY A 38 30.73 34.14 -23.46
N ILE A 39 30.16 35.33 -23.74
CA ILE A 39 28.80 35.43 -24.30
C ILE A 39 28.72 34.79 -25.69
N VAL A 40 29.68 35.10 -26.58
CA VAL A 40 29.71 34.52 -27.93
C VAL A 40 29.84 32.99 -27.90
N HIS A 41 30.70 32.47 -27.04
CA HIS A 41 30.85 31.00 -26.85
C HIS A 41 29.62 30.34 -26.23
N ALA A 42 28.84 31.06 -25.44
CA ALA A 42 27.62 30.52 -24.84
C ALA A 42 26.44 30.44 -25.85
N VAL A 43 26.45 31.26 -26.91
CA VAL A 43 25.34 31.32 -27.87
C VAL A 43 25.00 29.96 -28.51
N PRO A 44 25.95 29.16 -29.01
CA PRO A 44 25.63 27.86 -29.61
C PRO A 44 24.96 26.90 -28.57
N GLY A 45 25.47 26.86 -27.34
CA GLY A 45 24.89 26.07 -26.26
C GLY A 45 23.48 26.53 -25.93
N LEU A 46 23.25 27.84 -25.78
CA LEU A 46 21.94 28.41 -25.52
C LEU A 46 20.93 28.09 -26.64
N VAL A 47 21.37 28.07 -27.90
CA VAL A 47 20.53 27.68 -29.04
C VAL A 47 20.12 26.22 -28.91
N VAL A 48 21.05 25.30 -28.59
CA VAL A 48 20.74 23.87 -28.38
C VAL A 48 19.83 23.71 -27.20
N ALA A 49 20.07 24.33 -26.05
CA ALA A 49 19.22 24.34 -24.90
C ALA A 49 17.79 24.84 -25.25
N GLY A 50 17.72 25.94 -25.99
CA GLY A 50 16.45 26.50 -26.48
C GLY A 50 15.67 25.51 -27.37
N LEU A 51 16.38 24.83 -28.29
CA LEU A 51 15.76 23.80 -29.14
C LEU A 51 15.22 22.62 -28.34
N ILE A 52 15.94 22.14 -27.31
CA ILE A 52 15.49 21.09 -26.39
C ILE A 52 14.21 21.53 -25.67
N LEU A 53 14.19 22.73 -25.13
CA LEU A 53 13.04 23.27 -24.42
C LEU A 53 11.83 23.51 -25.35
N LEU A 54 12.08 23.96 -26.59
CA LEU A 54 11.01 24.06 -27.60
C LEU A 54 10.44 22.71 -28.00
N LEU A 55 11.30 21.69 -28.15
CA LEU A 55 10.85 20.33 -28.42
C LEU A 55 10.01 19.79 -27.26
N ALA A 56 10.48 19.99 -26.03
CA ALA A 56 9.71 19.60 -24.84
C ALA A 56 8.36 20.29 -24.79
N ARG A 57 8.30 21.59 -25.08
CA ARG A 57 7.04 22.34 -25.19
C ARG A 57 6.11 21.76 -26.26
N ALA A 58 6.64 21.38 -27.41
CA ALA A 58 5.87 20.75 -28.48
C ALA A 58 5.30 19.39 -28.04
N VAL A 59 6.10 18.55 -27.39
CA VAL A 59 5.70 17.25 -26.86
C VAL A 59 4.61 17.40 -25.79
N VAL A 60 4.81 18.32 -24.83
CA VAL A 60 3.81 18.64 -23.80
C VAL A 60 2.52 19.15 -24.43
N GLY A 61 2.60 19.99 -25.47
CA GLY A 61 1.43 20.47 -26.20
C GLY A 61 0.68 19.35 -26.94
N LEU A 62 1.39 18.38 -27.50
CA LEU A 62 0.81 17.22 -28.16
C LEU A 62 0.10 16.31 -27.14
N LEU A 63 0.79 16.01 -26.04
CA LEU A 63 0.21 15.25 -24.94
C LEU A 63 -1.02 15.94 -24.34
N ALA A 64 -0.96 17.24 -24.14
CA ALA A 64 -2.09 18.01 -23.61
C ALA A 64 -3.35 17.84 -24.48
N ARG A 65 -3.19 17.86 -25.82
CA ARG A 65 -4.32 17.62 -26.74
C ARG A 65 -4.85 16.19 -26.68
N MET A 66 -3.96 15.21 -26.51
CA MET A 66 -4.35 13.81 -26.36
C MET A 66 -5.13 13.58 -25.08
N PHE A 67 -4.62 14.08 -23.94
CA PHE A 67 -5.31 13.97 -22.65
C PHE A 67 -6.65 14.72 -22.61
N LEU A 68 -6.74 15.86 -23.28
CA LEU A 68 -7.99 16.60 -23.40
C LEU A 68 -9.06 15.78 -24.12
N ARG A 69 -8.69 15.02 -25.16
CA ARG A 69 -9.63 14.12 -25.87
C ARG A 69 -10.10 12.96 -24.99
N ILE A 70 -9.24 12.48 -24.06
CA ILE A 70 -9.62 11.45 -23.08
C ILE A 70 -10.57 12.05 -22.03
N GLU A 71 -10.28 13.23 -21.53
CA GLU A 71 -11.11 13.95 -20.56
C GLU A 71 -12.51 14.26 -21.10
N THR A 72 -12.61 14.64 -22.38
CA THR A 72 -13.88 14.91 -23.05
C THR A 72 -14.62 13.66 -23.57
N GLY A 73 -14.08 12.46 -23.31
CA GLY A 73 -14.70 11.19 -23.71
C GLY A 73 -14.59 10.84 -25.20
N HIS A 74 -13.86 11.65 -26.00
CA HIS A 74 -13.66 11.38 -27.43
C HIS A 74 -12.63 10.26 -27.67
N LEU A 75 -11.84 9.91 -26.68
CA LEU A 75 -10.87 8.81 -26.71
C LEU A 75 -10.98 8.00 -25.41
N THR A 76 -11.25 6.71 -25.53
CA THR A 76 -11.29 5.81 -24.37
C THR A 76 -10.01 4.99 -24.33
N VAL A 77 -9.28 5.07 -23.22
CA VAL A 77 -8.06 4.28 -22.99
C VAL A 77 -8.34 3.38 -21.79
N GLY A 78 -8.29 2.07 -21.98
CA GLY A 78 -8.75 1.07 -21.00
C GLY A 78 -8.12 1.13 -19.61
N TRP A 79 -6.92 1.72 -19.49
CA TRP A 79 -6.20 1.86 -18.22
C TRP A 79 -6.33 3.25 -17.56
N LEU A 80 -6.94 4.25 -18.26
CA LEU A 80 -7.04 5.62 -17.78
C LEU A 80 -8.50 6.07 -17.73
N ARG A 81 -8.98 6.38 -16.53
CA ARG A 81 -10.32 6.95 -16.34
C ARG A 81 -10.32 8.44 -16.73
N PRO A 82 -11.43 8.96 -17.29
CA PRO A 82 -11.55 10.37 -17.66
C PRO A 82 -11.20 11.34 -16.54
N ASP A 83 -11.63 11.03 -15.30
CA ASP A 83 -11.38 11.84 -14.10
C ASP A 83 -9.88 11.94 -13.75
N ALA A 84 -9.10 10.92 -14.11
CA ALA A 84 -7.66 10.87 -13.89
C ALA A 84 -6.84 11.53 -15.03
N ALA A 85 -7.44 11.88 -16.14
CA ALA A 85 -6.76 12.43 -17.31
C ALA A 85 -6.06 13.77 -17.01
N ALA A 86 -6.73 14.69 -16.32
CA ALA A 86 -6.17 15.99 -15.98
C ALA A 86 -5.00 15.91 -14.99
N PRO A 87 -5.06 15.15 -13.85
CA PRO A 87 -3.93 14.93 -12.99
C PRO A 87 -2.74 14.24 -13.71
N THR A 88 -3.01 13.21 -14.50
CA THR A 88 -1.99 12.46 -15.23
C THR A 88 -1.26 13.35 -16.24
N ARG A 89 -1.99 14.22 -16.96
CA ARG A 89 -1.41 15.23 -17.86
C ARG A 89 -0.42 16.12 -17.12
N ARG A 90 -0.77 16.60 -15.91
CA ARG A 90 0.13 17.47 -15.11
C ARG A 90 1.40 16.71 -14.74
N VAL A 91 1.28 15.50 -14.22
CA VAL A 91 2.43 14.67 -13.84
C VAL A 91 3.32 14.39 -15.07
N ALA A 92 2.74 13.95 -16.18
CA ALA A 92 3.49 13.72 -17.42
C ALA A 92 4.20 14.97 -17.92
N SER A 93 3.53 16.15 -17.85
CA SER A 93 4.16 17.43 -18.21
C SER A 93 5.34 17.76 -17.31
N TRP A 94 5.22 17.57 -16.00
CA TRP A 94 6.33 17.77 -15.05
C TRP A 94 7.51 16.86 -15.37
N VAL A 95 7.26 15.58 -15.62
CA VAL A 95 8.32 14.62 -15.97
C VAL A 95 9.06 15.05 -17.24
N ILE A 96 8.34 15.47 -18.29
CA ILE A 96 8.95 15.93 -19.54
C ILE A 96 9.77 17.19 -19.33
N TRP A 97 9.28 18.16 -18.54
CA TRP A 97 10.03 19.38 -18.25
C TRP A 97 11.30 19.11 -17.42
N ILE A 98 11.22 18.24 -16.41
CA ILE A 98 12.38 17.83 -15.61
C ILE A 98 13.44 17.16 -16.51
N PHE A 99 12.98 16.26 -17.40
CA PHE A 99 13.86 15.57 -18.34
C PHE A 99 14.48 16.54 -19.35
N ALA A 100 13.69 17.47 -19.90
CA ALA A 100 14.17 18.48 -20.82
C ALA A 100 15.20 19.42 -20.17
N LEU A 101 14.96 19.80 -18.90
CA LEU A 101 15.90 20.61 -18.13
C LEU A 101 17.22 19.86 -17.89
N ALA A 102 17.16 18.58 -17.54
CA ALA A 102 18.33 17.72 -17.37
C ALA A 102 19.13 17.58 -18.70
N MET A 103 18.42 17.45 -19.82
CA MET A 103 19.06 17.40 -21.16
C MET A 103 19.64 18.74 -21.60
N ALA A 104 19.00 19.85 -21.26
CA ALA A 104 19.47 21.20 -21.58
C ALA A 104 20.65 21.66 -20.68
N TYR A 105 20.78 21.06 -19.49
CA TYR A 105 21.76 21.40 -18.47
C TYR A 105 23.20 21.55 -19.00
N PRO A 106 23.80 20.60 -19.76
CA PRO A 106 25.19 20.70 -20.24
C PRO A 106 25.43 21.87 -21.18
N TYR A 107 24.39 22.41 -21.78
CA TYR A 107 24.46 23.50 -22.76
C TYR A 107 24.27 24.87 -22.12
N LEU A 108 24.06 24.96 -20.80
CA LEU A 108 23.92 26.22 -20.09
C LEU A 108 25.30 26.79 -19.75
N PRO A 109 25.51 28.12 -19.91
CA PRO A 109 26.75 28.76 -19.52
C PRO A 109 26.99 28.58 -18.02
N GLY A 110 28.19 28.13 -17.65
CA GLY A 110 28.55 27.86 -16.27
C GLY A 110 28.23 26.46 -15.78
N ALA A 111 27.61 25.57 -16.59
CA ALA A 111 27.29 24.19 -16.22
C ALA A 111 28.54 23.39 -15.81
N GLU A 112 29.71 23.73 -16.33
CA GLU A 112 30.99 23.08 -16.00
C GLU A 112 31.62 23.55 -14.68
N THR A 113 31.11 24.61 -14.08
CA THR A 113 31.63 25.11 -12.81
C THR A 113 31.36 24.13 -11.66
N GLU A 114 32.35 23.99 -10.76
CA GLU A 114 32.22 23.09 -9.61
C GLU A 114 31.03 23.46 -8.69
N ALA A 115 30.75 24.75 -8.56
CA ALA A 115 29.60 25.26 -7.82
C ALA A 115 28.28 24.78 -8.42
N PHE A 116 28.14 24.80 -9.73
CA PHE A 116 26.94 24.38 -10.43
C PHE A 116 26.77 22.86 -10.39
N LYS A 117 27.86 22.11 -10.53
CA LYS A 117 27.88 20.66 -10.36
C LYS A 117 27.46 20.26 -8.95
N GLY A 118 28.01 20.90 -7.92
CA GLY A 118 27.65 20.65 -6.52
C GLY A 118 26.19 20.93 -6.23
N MET A 119 25.66 22.06 -6.72
CA MET A 119 24.22 22.39 -6.59
C MET A 119 23.34 21.35 -7.27
N SER A 120 23.73 20.88 -8.46
CA SER A 120 22.95 19.87 -9.21
C SER A 120 22.89 18.53 -8.49
N VAL A 121 23.99 18.10 -7.89
CA VAL A 121 24.04 16.89 -7.04
C VAL A 121 23.11 17.05 -5.83
N LEU A 122 23.14 18.19 -5.16
CA LEU A 122 22.27 18.48 -4.01
C LEU A 122 20.79 18.43 -4.40
N VAL A 123 20.41 19.11 -5.50
CA VAL A 123 19.03 19.08 -6.01
C VAL A 123 18.62 17.65 -6.41
N GLY A 124 19.51 16.91 -7.06
CA GLY A 124 19.27 15.50 -7.42
C GLY A 124 19.03 14.61 -6.21
N LEU A 125 19.82 14.77 -5.15
CA LEU A 125 19.62 14.07 -3.89
C LEU A 125 18.28 14.43 -3.23
N MET A 126 17.93 15.71 -3.15
CA MET A 126 16.64 16.15 -2.60
C MET A 126 15.46 15.56 -3.36
N LEU A 127 15.51 15.58 -4.70
CA LEU A 127 14.48 14.97 -5.56
C LEU A 127 14.41 13.46 -5.36
N SER A 128 15.55 12.78 -5.30
CA SER A 128 15.61 11.32 -5.09
C SER A 128 15.02 10.92 -3.76
N LEU A 129 15.38 11.60 -2.67
CA LEU A 129 14.82 11.35 -1.34
C LEU A 129 13.32 11.65 -1.29
N GLY A 130 12.88 12.76 -1.89
CA GLY A 130 11.46 13.13 -1.94
C GLY A 130 10.61 12.18 -2.77
N ALA A 131 11.14 11.61 -3.85
CA ALA A 131 10.44 10.69 -4.73
C ALA A 131 10.42 9.23 -4.24
N SER A 132 11.23 8.87 -3.24
CA SER A 132 11.44 7.47 -2.86
C SER A 132 10.15 6.78 -2.39
N SER A 133 9.29 7.45 -1.62
CA SER A 133 8.02 6.89 -1.17
C SER A 133 7.04 6.67 -2.33
N PHE A 134 7.03 7.54 -3.32
CA PHE A 134 6.22 7.40 -4.53
C PHE A 134 6.66 6.20 -5.36
N VAL A 135 7.97 6.05 -5.58
CA VAL A 135 8.54 4.89 -6.28
C VAL A 135 8.25 3.60 -5.53
N ALA A 136 8.36 3.60 -4.20
CA ALA A 136 8.02 2.45 -3.37
C ALA A 136 6.55 2.03 -3.52
N GLN A 137 5.61 2.97 -3.58
CA GLN A 137 4.19 2.67 -3.79
C GLN A 137 3.91 2.09 -5.17
N VAL A 138 4.52 2.64 -6.23
CA VAL A 138 4.40 2.11 -7.60
C VAL A 138 4.97 0.70 -7.68
N ALA A 139 6.18 0.49 -7.15
CA ALA A 139 6.81 -0.83 -7.11
C ALA A 139 5.95 -1.84 -6.34
N ALA A 140 5.42 -1.47 -5.18
CA ALA A 140 4.51 -2.29 -4.40
C ALA A 140 3.23 -2.65 -5.19
N GLY A 141 2.63 -1.68 -5.89
CA GLY A 141 1.47 -1.92 -6.76
C GLY A 141 1.75 -2.92 -7.87
N LEU A 142 2.91 -2.82 -8.52
CA LEU A 142 3.35 -3.79 -9.51
C LEU A 142 3.56 -5.18 -8.89
N ILE A 143 4.24 -5.25 -7.74
CA ILE A 143 4.46 -6.52 -7.03
C ILE A 143 3.11 -7.17 -6.70
N LEU A 144 2.16 -6.44 -6.09
CA LEU A 144 0.85 -6.97 -5.74
C LEU A 144 0.08 -7.49 -6.96
N THR A 145 0.17 -6.78 -8.09
CA THR A 145 -0.50 -7.14 -9.34
C THR A 145 0.14 -8.39 -9.96
N TYR A 146 1.47 -8.43 -10.10
CA TYR A 146 2.15 -9.54 -10.79
C TYR A 146 2.32 -10.78 -9.92
N SER A 147 2.49 -10.63 -8.60
CA SER A 147 2.55 -11.77 -7.67
C SER A 147 1.18 -12.41 -7.41
N ASN A 148 0.09 -11.78 -7.89
CA ASN A 148 -1.27 -12.19 -7.57
C ASN A 148 -1.51 -12.34 -6.05
N THR A 149 -0.88 -11.53 -5.25
CA THR A 149 -1.01 -11.57 -3.78
C THR A 149 -2.44 -11.30 -3.34
N LEU A 150 -3.11 -10.37 -4.02
CA LEU A 150 -4.52 -10.03 -3.80
C LEU A 150 -5.28 -10.04 -5.14
N ARG A 151 -6.51 -10.54 -5.12
CA ARG A 151 -7.42 -10.52 -6.27
C ARG A 151 -8.73 -9.86 -5.88
N LYS A 152 -9.33 -9.19 -6.85
CA LYS A 152 -10.68 -8.64 -6.68
C LYS A 152 -11.67 -9.74 -6.27
N GLY A 153 -12.47 -9.47 -5.25
CA GLY A 153 -13.46 -10.40 -4.70
C GLY A 153 -12.93 -11.30 -3.57
N GLU A 154 -11.62 -11.37 -3.33
CA GLU A 154 -11.06 -12.10 -2.19
C GLU A 154 -11.37 -11.35 -0.88
N TYR A 155 -11.69 -12.11 0.16
CA TYR A 155 -11.84 -11.59 1.51
C TYR A 155 -10.51 -11.69 2.25
N VAL A 156 -10.02 -10.55 2.70
CA VAL A 156 -8.66 -10.42 3.25
C VAL A 156 -8.63 -9.58 4.52
N ARG A 157 -7.60 -9.78 5.31
CA ARG A 157 -7.26 -8.92 6.44
C ARG A 157 -5.85 -8.38 6.27
N VAL A 158 -5.73 -7.05 6.30
CA VAL A 158 -4.47 -6.32 6.21
C VAL A 158 -4.32 -5.47 7.45
N GLY A 159 -3.41 -5.85 8.34
CA GLY A 159 -3.33 -5.24 9.66
C GLY A 159 -4.64 -5.40 10.44
N GLU A 160 -5.24 -4.29 10.81
CA GLU A 160 -6.54 -4.27 11.53
C GLU A 160 -7.76 -4.19 10.60
N HIS A 161 -7.55 -3.95 9.31
CA HIS A 161 -8.63 -3.80 8.33
C HIS A 161 -8.97 -5.12 7.68
N GLU A 162 -10.25 -5.49 7.72
CA GLU A 162 -10.77 -6.73 7.17
C GLU A 162 -11.92 -6.45 6.21
N GLY A 163 -11.92 -7.11 5.05
CA GLY A 163 -12.99 -6.94 4.06
C GLY A 163 -12.71 -7.56 2.70
N THR A 164 -13.60 -7.31 1.77
CA THR A 164 -13.50 -7.79 0.39
C THR A 164 -12.71 -6.82 -0.47
N VAL A 165 -11.72 -7.31 -1.20
CA VAL A 165 -10.95 -6.53 -2.17
C VAL A 165 -11.87 -6.08 -3.31
N VAL A 166 -12.07 -4.78 -3.44
CA VAL A 166 -12.86 -4.16 -4.52
C VAL A 166 -12.00 -3.94 -5.77
N GLU A 167 -10.79 -3.41 -5.54
CA GLU A 167 -9.86 -3.05 -6.60
C GLU A 167 -8.42 -3.03 -6.08
N VAL A 168 -7.50 -3.52 -6.90
CA VAL A 168 -6.05 -3.35 -6.71
C VAL A 168 -5.58 -2.34 -7.74
N GLY A 169 -5.34 -1.11 -7.32
CA GLY A 169 -4.85 -0.03 -8.17
C GLY A 169 -3.33 0.07 -8.20
N ALA A 170 -2.80 1.00 -9.00
CA ALA A 170 -1.36 1.21 -9.13
C ALA A 170 -0.70 1.70 -7.83
N PHE A 171 -1.41 2.51 -7.02
CA PHE A 171 -0.88 3.14 -5.80
C PHE A 171 -1.56 2.65 -4.54
N ASN A 172 -2.81 2.23 -4.64
CA ASN A 172 -3.64 1.83 -3.51
C ASN A 172 -4.53 0.65 -3.86
N THR A 173 -4.92 -0.08 -2.83
CA THR A 173 -5.92 -1.14 -2.89
C THR A 173 -7.13 -0.72 -2.09
N ARG A 174 -8.33 -0.96 -2.63
CA ARG A 174 -9.61 -0.66 -1.99
C ARG A 174 -10.21 -1.93 -1.43
N ILE A 175 -10.60 -1.88 -0.17
CA ILE A 175 -11.25 -2.99 0.55
C ILE A 175 -12.58 -2.50 1.07
N ARG A 176 -13.65 -3.27 0.85
CA ARG A 176 -14.97 -3.01 1.46
C ARG A 176 -15.10 -3.84 2.72
N THR A 177 -15.27 -3.17 3.84
CA THR A 177 -15.47 -3.83 5.15
C THR A 177 -16.84 -4.52 5.25
N GLY A 178 -17.01 -5.38 6.26
CA GLY A 178 -18.29 -6.02 6.54
C GLY A 178 -19.40 -5.04 6.95
N LEU A 179 -19.06 -3.83 7.39
CA LEU A 179 -20.00 -2.76 7.72
C LEU A 179 -20.42 -1.92 6.52
N GLY A 180 -19.83 -2.18 5.33
CA GLY A 180 -20.13 -1.45 4.10
C GLY A 180 -19.22 -0.26 3.84
N GLU A 181 -18.25 0.02 4.69
CA GLU A 181 -17.26 1.08 4.53
C GLU A 181 -16.21 0.72 3.48
N GLU A 182 -15.67 1.71 2.78
CA GLU A 182 -14.53 1.54 1.90
C GLU A 182 -13.24 2.03 2.58
N VAL A 183 -12.30 1.12 2.76
CA VAL A 183 -10.95 1.41 3.27
C VAL A 183 -9.98 1.44 2.10
N VAL A 184 -9.22 2.53 1.97
CA VAL A 184 -8.19 2.72 0.94
C VAL A 184 -6.83 2.54 1.58
N LEU A 185 -6.12 1.48 1.20
CA LEU A 185 -4.80 1.15 1.73
C LEU A 185 -3.71 1.43 0.69
N PRO A 186 -2.67 2.20 1.01
CA PRO A 186 -1.49 2.33 0.17
C PRO A 186 -0.83 0.97 -0.08
N ASN A 187 -0.44 0.70 -1.33
CA ASN A 187 0.09 -0.61 -1.72
C ASN A 187 1.39 -0.99 -0.99
N ASN A 188 2.22 -0.02 -0.61
CA ASN A 188 3.43 -0.27 0.17
C ASN A 188 3.15 -0.81 1.58
N ILE A 189 2.03 -0.45 2.20
CA ILE A 189 1.62 -1.01 3.51
C ILE A 189 1.26 -2.48 3.35
N ILE A 190 0.55 -2.83 2.28
CA ILE A 190 0.14 -4.21 2.00
C ILE A 190 1.35 -5.07 1.65
N ALA A 191 2.25 -4.56 0.80
CA ALA A 191 3.44 -5.30 0.35
C ALA A 191 4.44 -5.57 1.47
N ASN A 192 4.54 -4.67 2.46
CA ASN A 192 5.47 -4.80 3.59
C ASN A 192 4.82 -5.42 4.84
N GLY A 193 3.51 -5.58 4.86
CA GLY A 193 2.74 -6.12 5.98
C GLY A 193 2.31 -7.57 5.79
N ALA A 194 1.93 -8.22 6.89
CA ALA A 194 1.31 -9.53 6.83
C ALA A 194 -0.14 -9.39 6.37
N THR A 195 -0.50 -10.12 5.32
CA THR A 195 -1.87 -10.20 4.81
C THR A 195 -2.43 -11.59 5.04
N LYS A 196 -3.59 -11.70 5.69
CA LYS A 196 -4.35 -12.95 5.77
C LYS A 196 -5.37 -12.98 4.64
N ASN A 197 -5.36 -14.02 3.84
CA ASN A 197 -6.33 -14.24 2.78
C ASN A 197 -7.26 -15.40 3.17
N TYR A 198 -8.52 -15.08 3.39
CA TYR A 198 -9.52 -16.06 3.83
C TYR A 198 -10.20 -16.79 2.66
N SER A 199 -10.00 -16.31 1.43
CA SER A 199 -10.69 -16.84 0.24
C SER A 199 -9.80 -17.74 -0.61
N ARG A 200 -8.48 -17.64 -0.51
CA ARG A 200 -7.57 -18.28 -1.46
C ARG A 200 -7.62 -19.80 -1.46
N GLU A 201 -7.72 -20.40 -0.30
CA GLU A 201 -7.73 -21.85 -0.11
C GLU A 201 -9.16 -22.46 -0.12
N VAL A 202 -10.17 -21.63 -0.33
CA VAL A 202 -11.56 -22.06 -0.37
C VAL A 202 -11.92 -22.48 -1.80
N GLN A 203 -12.59 -23.61 -1.95
CA GLN A 203 -13.12 -24.06 -3.24
C GLN A 203 -14.28 -23.16 -3.68
N GLY A 204 -14.11 -22.46 -4.80
CA GLY A 204 -15.11 -21.53 -5.32
C GLY A 204 -15.08 -20.14 -4.67
N PRO A 205 -16.09 -19.29 -4.92
CA PRO A 205 -16.20 -17.96 -4.38
C PRO A 205 -16.66 -18.01 -2.92
N GLY A 206 -15.74 -18.11 -1.99
CA GLY A 206 -16.05 -18.20 -0.57
C GLY A 206 -14.92 -17.68 0.31
N TYR A 207 -15.08 -17.90 1.60
CA TYR A 207 -14.08 -17.51 2.60
C TYR A 207 -14.14 -18.43 3.82
N ILE A 208 -13.03 -18.48 4.56
CA ILE A 208 -12.96 -19.17 5.84
C ILE A 208 -13.63 -18.30 6.91
N VAL A 209 -14.49 -18.92 7.70
CA VAL A 209 -15.07 -18.37 8.92
C VAL A 209 -14.45 -19.10 10.10
N ASP A 210 -13.85 -18.37 11.00
CA ASP A 210 -13.29 -18.92 12.24
C ASP A 210 -13.71 -18.09 13.45
N THR A 211 -13.90 -18.78 14.56
CA THR A 211 -14.20 -18.15 15.85
C THR A 211 -13.60 -18.97 16.98
N VAL A 212 -13.36 -18.30 18.09
CA VAL A 212 -12.81 -18.91 19.31
C VAL A 212 -13.86 -18.88 20.40
N VAL A 213 -13.99 -19.99 21.09
CA VAL A 213 -14.88 -20.13 22.26
C VAL A 213 -14.12 -20.77 23.41
N THR A 214 -14.38 -20.30 24.60
CA THR A 214 -13.77 -20.79 25.85
C THR A 214 -14.79 -21.43 26.74
N ILE A 215 -14.54 -22.67 27.20
CA ILE A 215 -15.45 -23.47 27.99
C ILE A 215 -14.69 -24.04 29.20
N GLY A 216 -15.38 -24.22 30.34
CA GLY A 216 -14.74 -24.76 31.53
C GLY A 216 -14.32 -26.23 31.37
N TYR A 217 -13.33 -26.66 32.16
CA TYR A 217 -12.81 -28.04 32.16
C TYR A 217 -13.82 -29.11 32.64
N ASP A 218 -14.91 -28.67 33.24
CA ASP A 218 -16.01 -29.51 33.68
C ASP A 218 -16.91 -30.03 32.56
N THR A 219 -16.78 -29.46 31.35
CA THR A 219 -17.49 -29.89 30.15
C THR A 219 -16.65 -30.87 29.33
N PRO A 220 -17.17 -32.02 28.92
CA PRO A 220 -16.43 -32.93 28.05
C PRO A 220 -16.04 -32.27 26.72
N TRP A 221 -14.75 -32.28 26.39
CA TRP A 221 -14.28 -31.63 25.16
C TRP A 221 -14.96 -32.19 23.87
N ARG A 222 -15.32 -33.48 23.86
CA ARG A 222 -16.03 -34.10 22.74
C ARG A 222 -17.45 -33.55 22.57
N GLN A 223 -18.10 -33.19 23.67
CA GLN A 223 -19.40 -32.54 23.66
C GLN A 223 -19.27 -31.11 23.10
N VAL A 224 -18.24 -30.37 23.53
CA VAL A 224 -17.94 -29.00 23.00
C VAL A 224 -17.72 -29.07 21.50
N GLU A 225 -16.89 -30.00 21.03
CA GLU A 225 -16.62 -30.20 19.60
C GLU A 225 -17.90 -30.46 18.80
N ALA A 226 -18.72 -31.39 19.30
CA ALA A 226 -19.98 -31.75 18.64
C ALA A 226 -20.97 -30.57 18.60
N MET A 227 -21.07 -29.78 19.67
CA MET A 227 -21.91 -28.58 19.72
C MET A 227 -21.45 -27.51 18.75
N LEU A 228 -20.14 -27.27 18.65
CA LEU A 228 -19.58 -26.26 17.69
C LEU A 228 -19.80 -26.69 16.24
N ILE A 229 -19.62 -27.98 15.93
CA ILE A 229 -19.92 -28.52 14.59
C ILE A 229 -21.42 -28.39 14.27
N GLU A 230 -22.28 -28.69 15.21
CA GLU A 230 -23.76 -28.56 15.05
C GLU A 230 -24.16 -27.10 14.82
N ALA A 231 -23.59 -26.14 15.57
CA ALA A 231 -23.82 -24.72 15.39
C ALA A 231 -23.40 -24.27 13.99
N ALA A 232 -22.23 -24.74 13.52
CA ALA A 232 -21.74 -24.42 12.16
C ALA A 232 -22.71 -24.95 11.08
N ARG A 233 -23.26 -26.20 11.25
CA ARG A 233 -24.21 -26.77 10.30
C ARG A 233 -25.54 -26.02 10.26
N ARG A 234 -26.00 -25.49 11.40
CA ARG A 234 -27.22 -24.68 11.49
C ARG A 234 -27.04 -23.29 10.87
N THR A 235 -25.78 -22.84 10.64
CA THR A 235 -25.49 -21.48 10.15
C THR A 235 -25.70 -21.38 8.65
N PRO A 236 -26.65 -20.54 8.18
CA PRO A 236 -26.88 -20.37 6.75
C PRO A 236 -25.63 -19.84 6.01
N GLY A 237 -25.26 -20.54 4.94
CA GLY A 237 -24.09 -20.20 4.11
C GLY A 237 -22.80 -20.91 4.49
N VAL A 238 -22.74 -21.59 5.63
CA VAL A 238 -21.63 -22.48 5.98
C VAL A 238 -21.77 -23.79 5.18
N LEU A 239 -20.66 -24.26 4.63
CA LEU A 239 -20.61 -25.48 3.82
C LEU A 239 -20.59 -26.74 4.71
N GLU A 240 -21.29 -27.78 4.27
CA GLU A 240 -21.17 -29.10 4.86
C GLU A 240 -19.90 -29.83 4.39
N SER A 241 -19.44 -29.55 3.19
CA SER A 241 -18.22 -30.08 2.62
C SER A 241 -17.34 -28.97 2.03
N PRO A 242 -16.09 -28.84 2.46
CA PRO A 242 -15.44 -29.59 3.55
C PRO A 242 -16.12 -29.32 4.90
N ALA A 243 -16.20 -30.37 5.72
CA ALA A 243 -16.89 -30.29 7.01
C ALA A 243 -16.22 -29.30 7.96
N PRO A 244 -16.98 -28.57 8.79
CA PRO A 244 -16.45 -27.75 9.87
C PRO A 244 -15.51 -28.56 10.78
N ARG A 245 -14.45 -27.92 11.25
CA ARG A 245 -13.44 -28.54 12.13
C ARG A 245 -13.27 -27.72 13.40
N VAL A 246 -13.04 -28.39 14.48
CA VAL A 246 -12.75 -27.77 15.78
C VAL A 246 -11.35 -28.16 16.21
N TYR A 247 -10.59 -27.18 16.66
CA TYR A 247 -9.23 -27.36 17.19
C TYR A 247 -9.19 -26.83 18.62
N GLN A 248 -8.56 -27.60 19.52
CA GLN A 248 -8.17 -27.07 20.83
C GLN A 248 -6.87 -26.29 20.62
N THR A 249 -6.93 -24.98 20.78
CA THR A 249 -5.81 -24.09 20.48
C THR A 249 -4.96 -23.74 21.72
N ALA A 250 -5.53 -23.83 22.89
CA ALA A 250 -4.81 -23.65 24.15
C ALA A 250 -5.48 -24.41 25.30
N LEU A 251 -4.67 -24.80 26.28
CA LEU A 251 -5.09 -25.24 27.60
C LEU A 251 -4.61 -24.17 28.59
N THR A 252 -5.52 -23.31 29.01
CA THR A 252 -5.22 -22.20 29.92
C THR A 252 -5.48 -22.60 31.37
N ASP A 253 -5.13 -21.76 32.35
CA ASP A 253 -5.35 -22.04 33.78
C ASP A 253 -6.82 -22.21 34.15
N TRP A 254 -7.74 -21.60 33.37
CA TRP A 254 -9.16 -21.53 33.69
C TRP A 254 -10.07 -22.30 32.73
N TYR A 255 -9.64 -22.45 31.44
CA TYR A 255 -10.44 -23.04 30.38
C TYR A 255 -9.58 -23.56 29.23
N PRO A 256 -9.98 -24.61 28.53
CA PRO A 256 -9.48 -24.89 27.19
C PRO A 256 -10.09 -23.92 26.17
N GLU A 257 -9.29 -23.52 25.18
CA GLU A 257 -9.71 -22.71 24.06
C GLU A 257 -10.01 -23.58 22.85
N TYR A 258 -11.19 -23.39 22.27
CA TYR A 258 -11.64 -24.12 21.09
C TYR A 258 -11.76 -23.16 19.91
N ARG A 259 -11.13 -23.47 18.80
CA ARG A 259 -11.28 -22.74 17.55
C ARG A 259 -12.09 -23.54 16.56
N LEU A 260 -13.28 -23.05 16.24
CA LEU A 260 -14.11 -23.56 15.15
C LEU A 260 -13.64 -22.93 13.85
N VAL A 261 -13.41 -23.74 12.82
CA VAL A 261 -13.05 -23.31 11.46
C VAL A 261 -14.04 -23.95 10.48
N ALA A 262 -14.70 -23.13 9.69
CA ALA A 262 -15.65 -23.55 8.67
C ALA A 262 -15.41 -22.79 7.36
N GLN A 263 -15.88 -23.34 6.24
CA GLN A 263 -15.91 -22.63 4.98
C GLN A 263 -17.33 -22.12 4.72
N ALA A 264 -17.42 -20.89 4.22
CA ALA A 264 -18.69 -20.28 3.86
C ALA A 264 -18.62 -19.74 2.43
N ILE A 265 -19.69 -19.98 1.67
CA ILE A 265 -19.89 -19.34 0.36
C ILE A 265 -20.92 -18.24 0.56
N PRO A 266 -20.67 -17.00 0.13
CA PRO A 266 -21.69 -15.98 0.09
C PRO A 266 -22.74 -16.39 -0.95
N ALA A 267 -23.87 -16.87 -0.49
CA ALA A 267 -25.03 -17.18 -1.37
C ALA A 267 -25.63 -15.93 -2.07
N GLN A 268 -25.27 -14.78 -1.65
CA GLN A 268 -25.33 -13.40 -2.17
C GLN A 268 -24.26 -12.68 -1.38
N PRO A 269 -23.76 -11.48 -1.75
CA PRO A 269 -22.65 -10.88 -1.02
C PRO A 269 -23.02 -10.59 0.44
N ARG A 270 -23.19 -11.65 1.24
CA ARG A 270 -23.25 -11.53 2.69
C ARG A 270 -21.83 -11.28 3.16
N PRO A 271 -21.59 -10.14 3.81
CA PRO A 271 -20.29 -9.88 4.40
C PRO A 271 -19.95 -11.02 5.38
N ARG A 272 -18.67 -11.39 5.46
CA ARG A 272 -18.20 -12.38 6.44
C ARG A 272 -18.71 -12.08 7.87
N ALA A 273 -18.84 -10.80 8.21
CA ALA A 273 -19.37 -10.33 9.48
C ALA A 273 -20.81 -10.83 9.75
N GLU A 274 -21.69 -10.85 8.75
CA GLU A 274 -23.06 -11.36 8.92
C GLU A 274 -23.07 -12.88 9.17
N VAL A 275 -22.27 -13.63 8.40
CA VAL A 275 -22.15 -15.08 8.59
C VAL A 275 -21.56 -15.40 9.95
N LEU A 276 -20.54 -14.65 10.38
CA LEU A 276 -19.93 -14.80 11.69
C LEU A 276 -20.92 -14.47 12.82
N SER A 277 -21.73 -13.42 12.66
CA SER A 277 -22.78 -13.07 13.63
C SER A 277 -23.85 -14.18 13.74
N ALA A 278 -24.29 -14.72 12.60
CA ALA A 278 -25.23 -15.86 12.60
C ALA A 278 -24.62 -17.13 13.23
N LEU A 279 -23.33 -17.37 12.98
CA LEU A 279 -22.59 -18.48 13.60
C LEU A 279 -22.51 -18.29 15.11
N HIS A 280 -22.23 -17.09 15.62
CA HIS A 280 -22.20 -16.81 17.05
C HIS A 280 -23.58 -17.00 17.71
N ALA A 281 -24.67 -16.59 17.04
CA ALA A 281 -26.01 -16.82 17.53
C ALA A 281 -26.30 -18.31 17.64
N ASN A 282 -26.05 -19.11 16.59
CA ASN A 282 -26.21 -20.54 16.60
C ASN A 282 -25.34 -21.26 17.66
N ILE A 283 -24.12 -20.76 17.90
CA ILE A 283 -23.28 -21.29 18.99
C ILE A 283 -23.94 -21.06 20.32
N GLN A 284 -24.46 -19.87 20.61
CA GLN A 284 -25.16 -19.59 21.87
C GLN A 284 -26.40 -20.49 22.02
N ASP A 285 -27.21 -20.64 20.97
CA ASP A 285 -28.40 -21.46 20.98
C ASP A 285 -28.06 -22.92 21.29
N VAL A 286 -27.13 -23.53 20.56
CA VAL A 286 -26.73 -24.93 20.74
C VAL A 286 -26.16 -25.17 22.14
N PHE A 287 -25.36 -24.25 22.65
CA PHE A 287 -24.75 -24.35 23.97
C PHE A 287 -25.84 -24.24 25.07
N ASN A 288 -26.79 -23.31 24.93
CA ASN A 288 -27.92 -23.17 25.83
C ASN A 288 -28.84 -24.38 25.81
N GLU A 289 -29.17 -24.95 24.63
CA GLU A 289 -29.96 -26.17 24.47
C GLU A 289 -29.33 -27.36 25.20
N ASN A 290 -28.02 -27.44 25.27
CA ASN A 290 -27.28 -28.51 25.92
C ASN A 290 -26.90 -28.18 27.39
N GLY A 291 -27.32 -27.05 27.93
CA GLY A 291 -27.05 -26.62 29.29
C GLY A 291 -25.58 -26.36 29.58
N VAL A 292 -24.79 -25.97 28.58
CA VAL A 292 -23.35 -25.65 28.69
C VAL A 292 -23.13 -24.16 28.64
N GLN A 293 -22.52 -23.62 29.69
CA GLN A 293 -22.21 -22.20 29.77
C GLN A 293 -20.93 -21.87 29.02
N ILE A 294 -20.99 -20.84 28.17
CA ILE A 294 -19.80 -20.22 27.60
C ILE A 294 -19.15 -19.36 28.70
N MET A 295 -17.92 -19.70 29.07
CA MET A 295 -17.24 -19.09 30.21
C MET A 295 -16.58 -17.75 29.87
N SER A 296 -16.86 -16.78 30.75
CA SER A 296 -15.95 -15.64 30.94
C SER A 296 -14.94 -15.99 32.02
N PRO A 297 -13.67 -15.61 31.91
CA PRO A 297 -12.64 -15.93 32.91
C PRO A 297 -12.82 -15.06 34.16
N HIS A 298 -13.72 -15.48 35.07
CA HIS A 298 -13.86 -14.94 36.40
C HIS A 298 -13.41 -15.98 37.41
N TYR A 299 -12.22 -15.78 37.97
CA TYR A 299 -11.77 -16.59 39.09
C TYR A 299 -12.35 -16.04 40.39
N VAL A 300 -13.11 -16.87 41.05
CA VAL A 300 -13.64 -16.54 42.37
C VAL A 300 -12.91 -17.35 43.43
N LEU A 301 -12.72 -18.66 43.17
CA LEU A 301 -12.20 -19.60 44.14
C LEU A 301 -12.02 -20.97 43.47
N ASP A 302 -10.99 -21.74 43.82
CA ASP A 302 -10.94 -23.16 43.47
C ASP A 302 -11.92 -23.95 44.30
N PRO A 303 -12.80 -24.76 43.67
CA PRO A 303 -13.72 -25.62 44.41
C PRO A 303 -12.95 -26.72 45.15
N HIS A 304 -13.49 -27.14 46.31
CA HIS A 304 -12.90 -28.24 47.05
C HIS A 304 -12.95 -29.58 46.31
N GLU A 305 -13.90 -29.75 45.40
CA GLU A 305 -13.99 -30.91 44.52
C GLU A 305 -13.28 -30.67 43.20
N ALA A 306 -12.49 -31.64 42.75
CA ALA A 306 -11.80 -31.54 41.48
C ALA A 306 -12.78 -31.48 40.31
N LYS A 307 -12.58 -30.54 39.40
CA LYS A 307 -13.35 -30.40 38.16
C LYS A 307 -12.93 -31.46 37.14
N LEU A 308 -13.47 -32.67 37.29
CA LEU A 308 -13.15 -33.80 36.45
C LEU A 308 -14.40 -34.23 35.66
N VAL A 309 -14.20 -34.69 34.42
CA VAL A 309 -15.22 -35.35 33.63
C VAL A 309 -15.03 -36.86 33.73
N PRO A 310 -15.92 -37.61 34.45
CA PRO A 310 -15.82 -39.04 34.54
C PRO A 310 -15.94 -39.72 33.17
N LYS A 311 -15.27 -40.84 32.97
CA LYS A 311 -15.24 -41.58 31.68
C LYS A 311 -16.65 -41.90 31.15
N ALA A 312 -17.62 -42.15 32.03
CA ALA A 312 -19.01 -42.36 31.66
C ALA A 312 -19.71 -41.19 31.00
N LYS A 313 -19.20 -39.95 31.22
CA LYS A 313 -19.73 -38.71 30.64
C LYS A 313 -18.91 -38.18 29.45
N TRP A 314 -17.91 -38.92 28.95
CA TRP A 314 -17.07 -38.45 27.83
C TRP A 314 -17.86 -38.24 26.52
N PHE A 315 -19.00 -38.93 26.36
CA PHE A 315 -19.85 -38.86 25.18
C PHE A 315 -21.27 -38.39 25.58
N THR A 316 -21.32 -37.26 26.29
CA THR A 316 -22.62 -36.62 26.58
C THR A 316 -23.18 -36.00 25.30
N ALA A 317 -24.49 -36.11 25.08
CA ALA A 317 -25.16 -35.57 23.90
C ALA A 317 -24.75 -34.08 23.65
N PRO A 318 -24.58 -33.67 22.39
CA PRO A 318 -24.82 -34.41 21.13
C PRO A 318 -23.65 -35.31 20.67
N ALA A 319 -22.56 -35.43 21.46
CA ALA A 319 -21.41 -36.29 21.14
C ALA A 319 -21.83 -37.77 21.05
N LYS A 320 -21.38 -38.46 20.01
CA LYS A 320 -21.60 -39.91 19.80
C LYS A 320 -20.31 -40.66 20.13
N ALA A 321 -20.44 -41.80 20.81
CA ALA A 321 -19.30 -42.71 20.97
C ALA A 321 -18.84 -43.23 19.59
N PRO A 322 -17.53 -43.45 19.36
CA PRO A 322 -17.07 -44.12 18.15
C PRO A 322 -17.76 -45.47 18.00
N GLU A 323 -18.27 -45.77 16.81
CA GLU A 323 -18.73 -47.12 16.50
C GLU A 323 -17.54 -48.07 16.72
N ALA A 324 -17.77 -49.15 17.47
CA ALA A 324 -16.75 -50.16 17.69
C ALA A 324 -16.36 -50.74 16.33
N GLY A 325 -15.23 -50.31 15.80
CA GLY A 325 -14.66 -50.90 14.60
C GLY A 325 -14.45 -52.40 14.82
N PRO A 326 -14.48 -53.21 13.76
CA PRO A 326 -14.22 -54.63 13.89
C PRO A 326 -12.88 -54.82 14.59
N GLN A 327 -12.92 -55.53 15.72
CA GLN A 327 -11.71 -55.91 16.45
C GLN A 327 -10.83 -56.71 15.49
N ALA A 328 -9.63 -56.17 15.16
CA ALA A 328 -8.63 -56.88 14.36
C ALA A 328 -7.92 -57.93 15.17
#